data_b548d73a3574535a1cf403bef0078654
#
_entry.id   b548d73a3574535a1cf403bef0078654
#
_cell.length_a   1.000
_cell.length_b   1.000
_cell.length_c   1.000
_cell.angle_alpha   90.00
_cell.angle_beta   90.00
_cell.angle_gamma   90.00
#
_symmetry.space_group_name_H-M   'P 1'
#
loop_
_entity.id
_entity.type
_entity.pdbx_description
1 polymer ?
#
loop_
_entity_poly.entity_id
_entity_poly.type
_entity_poly.pdbx_seq_one_letter_code
_entity_poly.pdbx_strand_id
1 'polypeptide(L)'
;MKKIFLVAATLLMAVCAMAQEEAAPSKWKKGVDLSLQATQNYATDNWHNGGVSNLSVLAGVQGWWNYAGEKGFSWDNKVELKYGVTTTFTEDLAGRLFHLTDDKTYYETKMGYALGKGWNVAWSGDVSTTLFDNYKIDTDELVSAFAAPVYFNTAVGFDYKYNNPDKKIDLSVMIAPYAFKLIYVNDIRNDYAISKHVGIYDEALGITQLKTFNLGSSFKVNYRQEFNENITLSSVLAFYTDYKGIEVDWEIVGDFKLYKWLTARVSLNPRYDSTVGEGWNEKIQFKEFVSLGLAYRFEK
;
A
#
# COMPACT_ATOMS: atom_id res chain seq x y z
N MET A 1 12.28 -19.77 2.40
CA MET A 1 12.49 -19.81 0.96
C MET A 1 11.49 -20.69 0.18
N LYS A 2 11.25 -21.97 0.54
CA LYS A 2 10.28 -22.84 -0.20
C LYS A 2 8.83 -22.30 -0.22
N LYS A 3 8.35 -21.64 0.85
CA LYS A 3 7.01 -21.04 0.92
C LYS A 3 6.86 -19.79 0.02
N ILE A 4 7.92 -19.01 -0.17
CA ILE A 4 7.93 -17.81 -1.03
C ILE A 4 7.86 -18.23 -2.51
N PHE A 5 8.59 -19.28 -2.89
CA PHE A 5 8.51 -19.84 -4.25
C PHE A 5 7.12 -20.40 -4.57
N LEU A 6 6.44 -20.99 -3.60
CA LEU A 6 5.10 -21.54 -3.79
C LEU A 6 4.06 -20.44 -4.01
N VAL A 7 4.12 -19.34 -3.22
CA VAL A 7 3.23 -18.20 -3.37
C VAL A 7 3.49 -17.48 -4.71
N ALA A 8 4.75 -17.28 -5.08
CA ALA A 8 5.09 -16.69 -6.38
C ALA A 8 4.64 -17.57 -7.56
N ALA A 9 4.78 -18.87 -7.46
CA ALA A 9 4.36 -19.81 -8.51
C ALA A 9 2.83 -19.90 -8.64
N THR A 10 2.09 -19.88 -7.54
CA THR A 10 0.61 -19.84 -7.57
C THR A 10 0.08 -18.52 -8.11
N LEU A 11 0.71 -17.40 -7.80
CA LEU A 11 0.38 -16.09 -8.37
C LEU A 11 0.66 -16.05 -9.89
N LEU A 12 1.79 -16.61 -10.34
CA LEU A 12 2.11 -16.69 -11.77
C LEU A 12 1.09 -17.56 -12.52
N MET A 13 0.68 -18.70 -11.96
CA MET A 13 -0.34 -19.55 -12.56
C MET A 13 -1.72 -18.90 -12.62
N ALA A 14 -2.11 -18.13 -11.61
CA ALA A 14 -3.36 -17.37 -11.61
C ALA A 14 -3.36 -16.27 -12.70
N VAL A 15 -2.23 -15.60 -12.91
CA VAL A 15 -2.05 -14.61 -13.99
C VAL A 15 -2.15 -15.25 -15.37
N CYS A 16 -1.55 -16.42 -15.58
CA CYS A 16 -1.65 -17.15 -16.86
C CYS A 16 -3.07 -17.64 -17.15
N ALA A 17 -3.83 -18.03 -16.14
CA ALA A 17 -5.23 -18.46 -16.30
C ALA A 17 -6.17 -17.32 -16.72
N MET A 18 -5.85 -16.07 -16.35
CA MET A 18 -6.64 -14.89 -16.72
C MET A 18 -6.42 -14.44 -18.18
N ALA A 19 -5.38 -14.92 -18.86
CA ALA A 19 -4.99 -14.49 -20.21
C ALA A 19 -5.70 -15.23 -21.36
N GLN A 20 -6.48 -16.27 -21.11
CA GLN A 20 -6.90 -17.25 -22.14
C GLN A 20 -8.35 -17.16 -22.64
N GLU A 21 -9.18 -16.20 -22.28
CA GLU A 21 -10.56 -16.12 -22.81
C GLU A 21 -10.81 -14.89 -23.70
N GLU A 22 -11.04 -15.12 -24.99
CA GLU A 22 -11.75 -14.18 -25.87
C GLU A 22 -13.25 -14.27 -25.56
N ALA A 23 -13.78 -13.31 -24.83
CA ALA A 23 -15.20 -13.22 -24.50
C ALA A 23 -15.82 -11.92 -25.06
N ALA A 24 -17.14 -11.97 -25.32
CA ALA A 24 -18.01 -10.85 -25.64
C ALA A 24 -17.74 -9.62 -24.71
N PRO A 25 -18.13 -8.37 -25.07
CA PRO A 25 -17.81 -7.18 -24.27
C PRO A 25 -18.22 -7.39 -22.83
N SER A 26 -17.24 -7.63 -22.00
CA SER A 26 -17.42 -7.98 -20.59
C SER A 26 -17.80 -6.71 -19.81
N LYS A 27 -18.77 -6.81 -18.90
CA LYS A 27 -19.05 -5.78 -17.89
C LYS A 27 -17.92 -5.64 -16.88
N TRP A 28 -16.92 -6.53 -16.95
CA TRP A 28 -15.74 -6.54 -16.12
C TRP A 28 -14.53 -6.01 -16.89
N LYS A 29 -13.84 -5.04 -16.28
CA LYS A 29 -12.49 -4.65 -16.65
C LYS A 29 -11.54 -5.21 -15.62
N LYS A 30 -10.47 -5.86 -16.04
CA LYS A 30 -9.50 -6.49 -15.15
C LYS A 30 -8.08 -6.27 -15.65
N GLY A 31 -7.14 -6.23 -14.70
CA GLY A 31 -5.74 -6.13 -15.06
C GLY A 31 -4.82 -6.52 -13.91
N VAL A 32 -3.55 -6.68 -14.25
CA VAL A 32 -2.47 -6.99 -13.31
C VAL A 32 -1.25 -6.16 -13.68
N ASP A 33 -0.70 -5.48 -12.68
CA ASP A 33 0.58 -4.81 -12.75
C ASP A 33 1.62 -5.63 -11.98
N LEU A 34 2.73 -5.93 -12.63
CA LEU A 34 3.90 -6.57 -12.02
C LEU A 34 5.05 -5.59 -11.98
N SER A 35 5.77 -5.53 -10.89
CA SER A 35 6.95 -4.68 -10.74
C SER A 35 8.06 -5.38 -9.97
N LEU A 36 9.29 -5.19 -10.41
CA LEU A 36 10.51 -5.57 -9.69
C LEU A 36 11.49 -4.41 -9.79
N GLN A 37 11.84 -3.83 -8.68
CA GLN A 37 12.64 -2.62 -8.59
C GLN A 37 13.89 -2.87 -7.76
N ALA A 38 15.00 -2.21 -8.08
CA ALA A 38 16.23 -2.28 -7.33
C ALA A 38 16.83 -0.88 -7.18
N THR A 39 17.45 -0.66 -6.02
CA THR A 39 18.24 0.52 -5.70
C THR A 39 19.56 0.06 -5.10
N GLN A 40 20.67 0.60 -5.56
CA GLN A 40 22.00 0.28 -5.05
C GLN A 40 22.75 1.56 -4.70
N ASN A 41 23.38 1.55 -3.54
CA ASN A 41 24.43 2.47 -3.17
C ASN A 41 25.70 1.67 -2.90
N TYR A 42 26.84 2.09 -3.47
CA TYR A 42 28.12 1.45 -3.26
C TYR A 42 29.17 2.49 -2.85
N ALA A 43 29.82 2.25 -1.76
CA ALA A 43 30.98 3.03 -1.29
C ALA A 43 32.10 2.06 -0.90
N THR A 44 33.33 2.38 -1.26
CA THR A 44 34.51 1.65 -0.80
C THR A 44 34.81 2.01 0.65
N ASP A 45 35.42 1.10 1.41
CA ASP A 45 35.75 1.29 2.84
C ASP A 45 36.63 2.52 3.10
N ASN A 46 37.40 2.94 2.10
CA ASN A 46 38.27 4.12 2.16
C ASN A 46 37.65 5.39 1.58
N TRP A 47 36.31 5.44 1.33
CA TRP A 47 35.65 6.65 0.88
C TRP A 47 35.79 7.74 1.93
N HIS A 48 36.32 8.91 1.53
CA HIS A 48 36.81 9.97 2.43
C HIS A 48 35.77 10.54 3.41
N ASN A 49 34.48 10.46 3.09
CA ASN A 49 33.38 10.92 3.97
C ASN A 49 32.64 9.78 4.68
N GLY A 50 33.17 8.55 4.62
CA GLY A 50 32.41 7.36 5.02
C GLY A 50 31.29 7.07 4.04
N GLY A 51 30.66 5.92 4.18
CA GLY A 51 29.53 5.51 3.36
C GLY A 51 29.14 4.08 3.69
N VAL A 52 27.84 3.79 3.57
CA VAL A 52 27.34 2.43 3.74
C VAL A 52 26.82 1.92 2.40
N SER A 53 27.43 0.84 1.93
CA SER A 53 26.94 0.15 0.74
C SER A 53 25.64 -0.57 1.06
N ASN A 54 24.63 -0.43 0.22
CA ASN A 54 23.38 -1.15 0.38
C ASN A 54 22.81 -1.57 -0.97
N LEU A 55 22.00 -2.60 -0.94
CA LEU A 55 21.19 -3.07 -2.05
C LEU A 55 19.76 -3.30 -1.54
N SER A 56 18.80 -2.63 -2.16
CA SER A 56 17.38 -2.83 -1.87
C SER A 56 16.67 -3.38 -3.10
N VAL A 57 15.81 -4.36 -2.89
CA VAL A 57 14.96 -4.93 -3.94
C VAL A 57 13.52 -4.92 -3.46
N LEU A 58 12.61 -4.43 -4.32
CA LEU A 58 11.18 -4.37 -4.07
C LEU A 58 10.43 -5.08 -5.20
N ALA A 59 9.68 -6.12 -4.84
CA ALA A 59 8.74 -6.79 -5.72
C ALA A 59 7.31 -6.36 -5.42
N GLY A 60 6.52 -6.11 -6.46
CA GLY A 60 5.12 -5.70 -6.35
C GLY A 60 4.23 -6.44 -7.33
N VAL A 61 3.04 -6.80 -6.87
CA VAL A 61 1.94 -7.34 -7.67
C VAL A 61 0.69 -6.57 -7.30
N GLN A 62 0.02 -5.97 -8.28
CA GLN A 62 -1.27 -5.32 -8.09
C GLN A 62 -2.26 -5.86 -9.09
N GLY A 63 -3.37 -6.43 -8.63
CA GLY A 63 -4.48 -6.86 -9.45
C GLY A 63 -5.71 -6.00 -9.22
N TRP A 64 -6.52 -5.80 -10.26
CA TRP A 64 -7.84 -5.16 -10.13
C TRP A 64 -8.86 -5.84 -11.03
N TRP A 65 -10.12 -5.83 -10.59
CA TRP A 65 -11.26 -6.29 -11.37
C TRP A 65 -12.48 -5.44 -11.01
N ASN A 66 -12.95 -4.68 -11.98
CA ASN A 66 -13.97 -3.68 -11.82
C ASN A 66 -15.18 -4.03 -12.65
N TYR A 67 -16.34 -4.04 -12.04
CA TYR A 67 -17.61 -4.34 -12.66
C TYR A 67 -18.41 -3.06 -12.88
N ALA A 68 -18.90 -2.85 -14.11
CA ALA A 68 -19.84 -1.80 -14.45
C ALA A 68 -21.18 -2.43 -14.83
N GLY A 69 -22.11 -2.43 -13.89
CA GLY A 69 -23.44 -3.03 -14.08
C GLY A 69 -24.40 -2.12 -14.81
N GLU A 70 -25.52 -2.72 -15.25
CA GLU A 70 -26.68 -1.98 -15.71
C GLU A 70 -27.29 -1.19 -14.54
N LYS A 71 -28.03 -0.14 -14.85
CA LYS A 71 -28.72 0.71 -13.87
C LYS A 71 -27.79 1.44 -12.89
N GLY A 72 -26.50 1.61 -13.23
CA GLY A 72 -25.57 2.44 -12.45
C GLY A 72 -24.91 1.75 -11.26
N PHE A 73 -25.03 0.45 -11.09
CA PHE A 73 -24.25 -0.29 -10.09
C PHE A 73 -22.80 -0.47 -10.55
N SER A 74 -21.85 -0.23 -9.66
CA SER A 74 -20.43 -0.51 -9.86
C SER A 74 -19.84 -1.28 -8.68
N TRP A 75 -18.86 -2.15 -8.97
CA TRP A 75 -18.11 -2.89 -7.97
C TRP A 75 -16.65 -2.95 -8.36
N ASP A 76 -15.82 -2.20 -7.66
CA ASP A 76 -14.40 -2.07 -7.90
C ASP A 76 -13.64 -2.88 -6.85
N ASN A 77 -12.63 -3.63 -7.28
CA ASN A 77 -11.80 -4.44 -6.40
C ASN A 77 -10.32 -4.26 -6.76
N LYS A 78 -9.48 -4.27 -5.74
CA LYS A 78 -8.03 -4.16 -5.87
C LYS A 78 -7.35 -5.07 -4.86
N VAL A 79 -6.34 -5.81 -5.29
CA VAL A 79 -5.40 -6.52 -4.43
C VAL A 79 -4.00 -5.97 -4.69
N GLU A 80 -3.22 -5.81 -3.65
CA GLU A 80 -1.84 -5.34 -3.76
C GLU A 80 -0.95 -6.13 -2.80
N LEU A 81 0.14 -6.66 -3.33
CA LEU A 81 1.20 -7.32 -2.59
C LEU A 81 2.50 -6.58 -2.87
N LYS A 82 3.16 -6.10 -1.83
CA LYS A 82 4.51 -5.51 -1.91
C LYS A 82 5.43 -6.22 -0.94
N TYR A 83 6.60 -6.59 -1.40
CA TYR A 83 7.63 -7.20 -0.59
C TYR A 83 8.99 -6.61 -0.94
N GLY A 84 9.62 -5.95 0.02
CA GLY A 84 10.90 -5.29 -0.14
C GLY A 84 11.92 -5.76 0.90
N VAL A 85 13.15 -5.92 0.46
CA VAL A 85 14.27 -6.25 1.33
C VAL A 85 15.46 -5.34 1.02
N THR A 86 16.24 -5.05 2.05
CA THR A 86 17.52 -4.36 1.91
C THR A 86 18.61 -5.12 2.64
N THR A 87 19.84 -4.99 2.17
CA THR A 87 21.04 -5.42 2.86
C THR A 87 22.08 -4.32 2.82
N THR A 88 22.80 -4.14 3.92
CA THR A 88 23.98 -3.29 4.03
C THR A 88 25.29 -4.10 3.91
N PHE A 89 25.20 -5.38 3.53
CA PHE A 89 26.30 -6.33 3.46
C PHE A 89 27.02 -6.58 4.79
N THR A 90 26.46 -6.09 5.90
CA THR A 90 26.86 -6.34 7.28
C THR A 90 25.70 -6.92 8.06
N GLU A 91 25.97 -7.85 8.95
CA GLU A 91 24.95 -8.43 9.83
C GLU A 91 24.54 -7.41 10.91
N ASP A 92 23.26 -7.44 11.30
CA ASP A 92 22.76 -6.70 12.46
C ASP A 92 23.15 -7.38 13.79
N LEU A 93 22.67 -6.84 14.91
CA LEU A 93 22.93 -7.37 16.26
C LEU A 93 22.45 -8.82 16.45
N ALA A 94 21.48 -9.27 15.68
CA ALA A 94 20.95 -10.62 15.71
C ALA A 94 21.53 -11.53 14.63
N GLY A 95 22.55 -11.07 13.88
CA GLY A 95 23.17 -11.83 12.79
C GLY A 95 22.34 -11.90 11.51
N ARG A 96 21.42 -10.96 11.30
CA ARG A 96 20.63 -10.88 10.07
C ARG A 96 21.30 -9.98 9.04
N LEU A 97 21.41 -10.47 7.82
CA LEU A 97 21.97 -9.74 6.69
C LEU A 97 20.91 -8.97 5.89
N PHE A 98 19.64 -9.40 5.95
CA PHE A 98 18.55 -8.82 5.20
C PHE A 98 17.45 -8.29 6.12
N HIS A 99 17.00 -7.06 5.84
CA HIS A 99 15.95 -6.38 6.57
C HIS A 99 14.78 -6.08 5.66
N LEU A 100 13.56 -6.18 6.16
CA LEU A 100 12.36 -5.80 5.43
C LEU A 100 12.28 -4.28 5.31
N THR A 101 12.03 -3.79 4.10
CA THR A 101 11.74 -2.38 3.81
C THR A 101 10.27 -2.15 3.50
N ASP A 102 9.62 -3.17 2.94
CA ASP A 102 8.19 -3.19 2.66
C ASP A 102 7.66 -4.62 2.84
N ASP A 103 6.51 -4.71 3.50
CA ASP A 103 5.74 -5.94 3.64
C ASP A 103 4.26 -5.54 3.72
N LYS A 104 3.57 -5.57 2.60
CA LYS A 104 2.18 -5.14 2.51
C LYS A 104 1.35 -6.14 1.74
N THR A 105 0.33 -6.63 2.39
CA THR A 105 -0.80 -7.34 1.76
C THR A 105 -2.03 -6.48 1.95
N TYR A 106 -2.64 -6.06 0.85
CA TYR A 106 -3.76 -5.14 0.85
C TYR A 106 -4.85 -5.63 -0.09
N TYR A 107 -6.09 -5.58 0.38
CA TYR A 107 -7.28 -5.80 -0.44
C TYR A 107 -8.28 -4.67 -0.19
N GLU A 108 -8.81 -4.10 -1.27
CA GLU A 108 -9.84 -3.07 -1.24
C GLU A 108 -11.02 -3.50 -2.12
N THR A 109 -12.22 -3.25 -1.63
CA THR A 109 -13.46 -3.41 -2.39
C THR A 109 -14.32 -2.16 -2.22
N LYS A 110 -14.96 -1.71 -3.31
CA LYS A 110 -15.86 -0.55 -3.30
C LYS A 110 -17.08 -0.85 -4.16
N MET A 111 -18.26 -0.75 -3.56
CA MET A 111 -19.54 -0.86 -4.25
C MET A 111 -20.18 0.52 -4.35
N GLY A 112 -20.71 0.88 -5.51
CA GLY A 112 -21.34 2.16 -5.77
C GLY A 112 -22.62 2.05 -6.56
N TYR A 113 -23.53 2.99 -6.33
CA TYR A 113 -24.73 3.17 -7.11
C TYR A 113 -24.83 4.62 -7.60
N ALA A 114 -24.94 4.79 -8.93
CA ALA A 114 -24.91 6.09 -9.57
C ALA A 114 -26.13 6.95 -9.23
N LEU A 115 -25.87 8.18 -8.78
CA LEU A 115 -26.85 9.22 -8.55
C LEU A 115 -26.95 10.20 -9.74
N GLY A 116 -26.00 10.11 -10.68
CA GLY A 116 -25.87 10.97 -11.84
C GLY A 116 -24.75 12.01 -11.74
N LYS A 117 -24.33 12.56 -12.88
CA LYS A 117 -23.25 13.58 -13.00
C LYS A 117 -21.92 13.17 -12.32
N GLY A 118 -21.57 11.88 -12.35
CA GLY A 118 -20.35 11.35 -11.74
C GLY A 118 -20.47 11.01 -10.25
N TRP A 119 -21.57 11.37 -9.59
CA TRP A 119 -21.80 11.06 -8.17
C TRP A 119 -22.41 9.67 -7.98
N ASN A 120 -21.93 8.99 -6.94
CA ASN A 120 -22.43 7.69 -6.50
C ASN A 120 -22.64 7.73 -4.98
N VAL A 121 -23.62 7.03 -4.47
CA VAL A 121 -23.58 6.55 -3.09
C VAL A 121 -22.69 5.31 -3.08
N ALA A 122 -21.79 5.21 -2.11
CA ALA A 122 -20.78 4.15 -2.11
C ALA A 122 -20.54 3.61 -0.71
N TRP A 123 -20.24 2.32 -0.69
CA TRP A 123 -19.62 1.62 0.43
C TRP A 123 -18.23 1.17 0.00
N SER A 124 -17.24 1.32 0.87
CA SER A 124 -15.90 0.77 0.69
C SER A 124 -15.45 -0.02 1.91
N GLY A 125 -14.64 -1.02 1.67
CA GLY A 125 -13.96 -1.78 2.71
C GLY A 125 -12.55 -2.14 2.27
N ASP A 126 -11.59 -2.10 3.17
CA ASP A 126 -10.25 -2.57 2.91
C ASP A 126 -9.65 -3.31 4.11
N VAL A 127 -8.73 -4.20 3.78
CA VAL A 127 -7.91 -4.95 4.74
C VAL A 127 -6.46 -4.82 4.34
N SER A 128 -5.62 -4.49 5.31
CA SER A 128 -4.16 -4.44 5.14
C SER A 128 -3.47 -5.22 6.26
N THR A 129 -2.44 -5.97 5.90
CA THR A 129 -1.64 -6.73 6.88
C THR A 129 -0.25 -7.02 6.32
N THR A 130 0.59 -7.60 7.17
CA THR A 130 1.96 -8.06 6.87
C THR A 130 2.01 -9.58 6.80
N LEU A 131 2.97 -10.12 6.04
CA LEU A 131 3.17 -11.56 5.87
C LEU A 131 4.37 -12.12 6.65
N PHE A 132 5.35 -11.27 6.97
CA PHE A 132 6.63 -11.70 7.52
C PHE A 132 6.98 -10.95 8.79
N ASP A 133 7.85 -11.58 9.58
CA ASP A 133 8.41 -10.94 10.77
C ASP A 133 9.32 -9.78 10.35
N ASN A 134 9.10 -8.62 10.91
CA ASN A 134 9.90 -7.43 10.71
C ASN A 134 10.45 -6.93 12.05
N TYR A 135 11.73 -6.61 12.08
CA TYR A 135 12.44 -6.20 13.27
C TYR A 135 13.11 -4.85 13.05
N LYS A 136 13.17 -4.04 14.08
CA LYS A 136 14.01 -2.84 14.07
C LYS A 136 15.48 -3.23 14.06
N ILE A 137 16.24 -2.58 13.17
CA ILE A 137 17.68 -2.87 13.00
C ILE A 137 18.45 -2.60 14.29
N ASP A 138 18.13 -1.50 14.97
CA ASP A 138 18.92 -1.01 16.13
C ASP A 138 18.56 -1.70 17.44
N THR A 139 17.37 -2.25 17.59
CA THR A 139 16.86 -2.77 18.87
C THR A 139 16.48 -4.24 18.84
N ASP A 140 16.46 -4.86 17.66
CA ASP A 140 15.97 -6.23 17.46
C ASP A 140 14.51 -6.44 17.92
N GLU A 141 13.74 -5.37 18.04
CA GLU A 141 12.35 -5.41 18.48
C GLU A 141 11.45 -5.83 17.32
N LEU A 142 10.59 -6.82 17.55
CA LEU A 142 9.59 -7.25 16.56
C LEU A 142 8.51 -6.18 16.41
N VAL A 143 8.35 -5.61 15.22
CA VAL A 143 7.38 -4.55 14.93
C VAL A 143 6.20 -5.00 14.09
N SER A 144 6.34 -6.11 13.37
CA SER A 144 5.23 -6.79 12.69
C SER A 144 5.54 -8.26 12.48
N ALA A 145 4.49 -9.07 12.32
CA ALA A 145 4.57 -10.49 12.07
C ALA A 145 3.43 -10.94 11.13
N PHE A 146 3.32 -12.23 10.86
CA PHE A 146 2.22 -12.75 10.03
C PHE A 146 0.86 -12.36 10.62
N ALA A 147 0.07 -11.60 9.83
CA ALA A 147 -1.24 -11.09 10.22
C ALA A 147 -1.25 -10.29 11.55
N ALA A 148 -0.13 -9.62 11.86
CA ALA A 148 0.03 -8.79 13.04
C ALA A 148 0.91 -7.55 12.73
N PRO A 149 0.31 -6.33 12.59
CA PRO A 149 -1.10 -6.01 12.74
C PRO A 149 -1.97 -6.35 11.52
N VAL A 150 -3.29 -6.45 11.74
CA VAL A 150 -4.32 -6.40 10.71
C VAL A 150 -5.06 -5.08 10.85
N TYR A 151 -5.13 -4.30 9.79
CA TYR A 151 -5.96 -3.11 9.68
C TYR A 151 -7.19 -3.45 8.85
N PHE A 152 -8.36 -3.14 9.38
CA PHE A 152 -9.61 -3.22 8.64
C PHE A 152 -10.30 -1.86 8.69
N ASN A 153 -10.62 -1.32 7.52
CA ASN A 153 -11.34 -0.08 7.38
C ASN A 153 -12.62 -0.32 6.58
N THR A 154 -13.69 0.37 6.95
CA THR A 154 -14.90 0.41 6.12
C THR A 154 -15.54 1.78 6.22
N ALA A 155 -16.18 2.23 5.13
CA ALA A 155 -16.75 3.55 5.04
C ALA A 155 -17.98 3.58 4.14
N VAL A 156 -18.95 4.44 4.51
CA VAL A 156 -20.16 4.68 3.72
C VAL A 156 -20.28 6.18 3.46
N GLY A 157 -20.50 6.55 2.20
CA GLY A 157 -20.58 7.94 1.84
C GLY A 157 -20.87 8.16 0.35
N PHE A 158 -20.33 9.24 -0.17
CA PHE A 158 -20.50 9.65 -1.55
C PHE A 158 -19.14 9.58 -2.28
N ASP A 159 -19.16 9.01 -3.48
CA ASP A 159 -17.99 8.88 -4.36
C ASP A 159 -18.25 9.65 -5.65
N TYR A 160 -17.39 10.61 -5.95
CA TYR A 160 -17.40 11.32 -7.24
C TYR A 160 -16.36 10.71 -8.15
N LYS A 161 -16.77 10.21 -9.30
CA LYS A 161 -15.90 9.66 -10.35
C LYS A 161 -15.84 10.58 -11.55
N TYR A 162 -14.64 10.94 -11.95
CA TYR A 162 -14.35 11.65 -13.17
C TYR A 162 -13.34 10.88 -14.01
N ASN A 163 -13.73 10.51 -15.20
CA ASN A 163 -12.87 9.87 -16.18
C ASN A 163 -12.83 10.74 -17.44
N ASN A 164 -11.63 11.04 -17.92
CA ASN A 164 -11.40 11.75 -19.17
C ASN A 164 -10.44 10.93 -20.05
N PRO A 165 -10.97 10.16 -21.02
CA PRO A 165 -10.16 9.31 -21.89
C PRO A 165 -9.18 10.12 -22.77
N ASP A 166 -9.54 11.31 -23.22
CA ASP A 166 -8.70 12.15 -24.10
C ASP A 166 -7.43 12.63 -23.35
N LYS A 167 -7.59 12.97 -22.08
CA LYS A 167 -6.49 13.42 -21.21
C LYS A 167 -5.90 12.27 -20.39
N LYS A 168 -6.46 11.07 -20.52
CA LYS A 168 -6.09 9.87 -19.73
C LYS A 168 -6.06 10.16 -18.24
N ILE A 169 -7.10 10.82 -17.73
CA ILE A 169 -7.29 11.17 -16.32
C ILE A 169 -8.37 10.29 -15.72
N ASP A 170 -8.02 9.64 -14.61
CA ASP A 170 -8.96 8.97 -13.72
C ASP A 170 -8.89 9.61 -12.34
N LEU A 171 -10.01 10.10 -11.85
CA LEU A 171 -10.16 10.72 -10.54
C LEU A 171 -11.35 10.09 -9.82
N SER A 172 -11.15 9.70 -8.57
CA SER A 172 -12.22 9.31 -7.65
C SER A 172 -12.03 10.04 -6.33
N VAL A 173 -13.09 10.67 -5.84
CA VAL A 173 -13.11 11.42 -4.58
C VAL A 173 -14.22 10.85 -3.71
N MET A 174 -13.87 10.15 -2.65
CA MET A 174 -14.82 9.59 -1.70
C MET A 174 -14.87 10.45 -0.43
N ILE A 175 -16.07 10.87 -0.05
CA ILE A 175 -16.37 11.57 1.19
C ILE A 175 -17.27 10.66 2.01
N ALA A 176 -16.79 10.16 3.13
CA ALA A 176 -17.50 9.22 3.97
C ALA A 176 -17.71 9.78 5.39
N PRO A 177 -18.90 10.31 5.68
CA PRO A 177 -19.25 10.77 7.03
C PRO A 177 -19.21 9.66 8.08
N TYR A 178 -19.41 8.41 7.65
CA TYR A 178 -19.36 7.24 8.50
C TYR A 178 -18.22 6.34 8.04
N ALA A 179 -17.13 6.38 8.79
CA ALA A 179 -15.96 5.54 8.59
C ALA A 179 -15.62 4.79 9.88
N PHE A 180 -15.11 3.60 9.71
CA PHE A 180 -14.85 2.66 10.77
C PHE A 180 -13.47 2.06 10.58
N LYS A 181 -12.63 2.10 11.61
CA LYS A 181 -11.28 1.56 11.62
C LYS A 181 -11.12 0.57 12.75
N LEU A 182 -10.65 -0.63 12.43
CA LEU A 182 -10.25 -1.65 13.38
C LEU A 182 -8.76 -1.93 13.16
N ILE A 183 -7.99 -1.92 14.25
CA ILE A 183 -6.63 -2.44 14.29
C ILE A 183 -6.66 -3.67 15.20
N TYR A 184 -6.08 -4.77 14.72
CA TYR A 184 -6.01 -6.03 15.44
C TYR A 184 -4.58 -6.57 15.45
N VAL A 185 -4.06 -6.90 16.63
CA VAL A 185 -2.75 -7.51 16.82
C VAL A 185 -2.95 -8.84 17.52
N ASN A 186 -2.46 -9.91 16.94
CA ASN A 186 -2.51 -11.25 17.51
C ASN A 186 -1.18 -11.98 17.27
N ASP A 187 -0.13 -11.53 17.94
CA ASP A 187 1.13 -12.26 17.98
C ASP A 187 1.52 -12.54 19.43
N ILE A 188 1.40 -13.81 19.82
CA ILE A 188 1.65 -14.28 21.18
C ILE A 188 3.14 -14.10 21.58
N ARG A 189 4.05 -13.97 20.60
CA ARG A 189 5.50 -13.85 20.86
C ARG A 189 5.85 -12.46 21.37
N ASN A 190 5.24 -11.42 20.79
CA ASN A 190 5.58 -10.04 21.14
C ASN A 190 4.46 -9.06 20.82
N ASP A 191 3.25 -9.33 21.29
CA ASP A 191 2.07 -8.50 21.12
C ASP A 191 2.25 -7.09 21.72
N TYR A 192 2.98 -6.97 22.82
CA TYR A 192 3.33 -5.70 23.45
C TYR A 192 4.10 -4.78 22.50
N ALA A 193 5.21 -5.27 21.91
CA ALA A 193 6.04 -4.47 21.03
C ALA A 193 5.29 -4.05 19.78
N ILE A 194 4.54 -4.97 19.16
CA ILE A 194 3.72 -4.68 17.98
C ILE A 194 2.60 -3.68 18.32
N SER A 195 1.87 -3.89 19.43
CA SER A 195 0.81 -2.98 19.87
C SER A 195 1.31 -1.58 20.18
N LYS A 196 2.48 -1.47 20.79
CA LYS A 196 3.15 -0.19 21.03
C LYS A 196 3.57 0.49 19.73
N HIS A 197 4.13 -0.27 18.79
CA HIS A 197 4.54 0.22 17.49
C HIS A 197 3.38 0.79 16.67
N VAL A 198 2.20 0.15 16.75
CA VAL A 198 0.98 0.59 16.01
C VAL A 198 0.09 1.53 16.82
N GLY A 199 0.51 1.95 18.01
CA GLY A 199 -0.18 2.99 18.80
C GLY A 199 -1.45 2.54 19.51
N ILE A 200 -1.60 1.23 19.79
CA ILE A 200 -2.75 0.68 20.52
C ILE A 200 -2.41 0.17 21.93
N TYR A 201 -1.23 0.49 22.41
CA TYR A 201 -0.81 0.24 23.80
C TYR A 201 -1.32 1.34 24.72
N ASP A 202 -1.97 0.97 25.83
CA ASP A 202 -2.43 1.91 26.85
C ASP A 202 -1.33 2.08 27.90
N GLU A 203 -0.56 3.14 27.81
CA GLU A 203 0.53 3.43 28.76
C GLU A 203 0.02 3.73 30.18
N ALA A 204 -1.16 4.36 30.32
CA ALA A 204 -1.70 4.74 31.62
C ALA A 204 -2.16 3.54 32.45
N LEU A 205 -2.65 2.52 31.78
CA LEU A 205 -3.08 1.26 32.41
C LEU A 205 -2.02 0.16 32.36
N GLY A 206 -0.95 0.34 31.59
CA GLY A 206 0.05 -0.68 31.34
C GLY A 206 -0.51 -1.92 30.65
N ILE A 207 -1.57 -1.75 29.87
CA ILE A 207 -2.31 -2.84 29.24
C ILE A 207 -2.02 -2.88 27.75
N THR A 208 -1.57 -4.04 27.26
CA THR A 208 -1.52 -4.33 25.84
C THR A 208 -2.92 -4.51 25.29
N GLN A 209 -3.35 -3.62 24.40
CA GLN A 209 -4.59 -3.77 23.67
C GLN A 209 -4.33 -4.62 22.42
N LEU A 210 -5.06 -5.74 22.30
CA LEU A 210 -4.98 -6.58 21.10
C LEU A 210 -5.84 -6.06 19.95
N LYS A 211 -6.73 -5.12 20.23
CA LYS A 211 -7.60 -4.50 19.22
C LYS A 211 -8.03 -3.10 19.64
N THR A 212 -8.19 -2.23 18.67
CA THR A 212 -8.88 -0.95 18.84
C THR A 212 -9.94 -0.78 17.76
N PHE A 213 -10.92 0.04 18.08
CA PHE A 213 -12.15 0.17 17.31
C PHE A 213 -12.60 1.62 17.31
N ASN A 214 -12.46 2.29 16.19
CA ASN A 214 -12.70 3.71 16.08
C ASN A 214 -13.76 4.02 15.03
N LEU A 215 -14.76 4.80 15.42
CA LEU A 215 -15.77 5.36 14.52
C LEU A 215 -15.40 6.80 14.20
N GLY A 216 -15.50 7.17 12.94
CA GLY A 216 -15.11 8.51 12.51
C GLY A 216 -15.62 8.88 11.13
N SER A 217 -14.89 9.75 10.46
CA SER A 217 -15.12 10.16 9.09
C SER A 217 -13.86 10.02 8.26
N SER A 218 -14.01 9.76 6.97
CA SER A 218 -12.88 9.64 6.05
C SER A 218 -13.10 10.39 4.74
N PHE A 219 -11.98 10.76 4.13
CA PHE A 219 -11.93 11.37 2.81
C PHE A 219 -10.79 10.71 2.04
N LYS A 220 -11.06 10.24 0.81
CA LYS A 220 -10.04 9.57 -0.01
C LYS A 220 -10.08 10.10 -1.44
N VAL A 221 -8.93 10.49 -1.96
CA VAL A 221 -8.75 10.89 -3.36
C VAL A 221 -7.83 9.89 -4.03
N ASN A 222 -8.28 9.31 -5.12
CA ASN A 222 -7.44 8.54 -6.03
C ASN A 222 -7.35 9.32 -7.34
N TYR A 223 -6.14 9.62 -7.74
CA TYR A 223 -5.85 10.32 -8.99
C TYR A 223 -4.83 9.52 -9.79
N ARG A 224 -5.08 9.36 -11.08
CA ARG A 224 -4.14 8.81 -12.04
C ARG A 224 -4.21 9.60 -13.33
N GLN A 225 -3.04 9.92 -13.88
CA GLN A 225 -2.92 10.55 -15.19
C GLN A 225 -1.74 9.96 -15.96
N GLU A 226 -1.97 9.62 -17.21
CA GLU A 226 -0.95 9.29 -18.17
C GLU A 226 -0.69 10.53 -19.04
N PHE A 227 0.37 11.30 -18.71
CA PHE A 227 0.72 12.51 -19.46
C PHE A 227 1.13 12.20 -20.91
N ASN A 228 1.76 11.05 -21.10
CA ASN A 228 2.13 10.47 -22.39
C ASN A 228 2.40 8.97 -22.22
N GLU A 229 2.91 8.32 -23.28
CA GLU A 229 3.19 6.88 -23.28
C GLU A 229 4.31 6.48 -22.29
N ASN A 230 5.09 7.45 -21.82
CA ASN A 230 6.25 7.22 -20.97
C ASN A 230 6.09 7.74 -19.54
N ILE A 231 5.16 8.63 -19.27
CA ILE A 231 5.03 9.29 -17.97
C ILE A 231 3.62 9.08 -17.42
N THR A 232 3.56 8.40 -16.27
CA THR A 232 2.33 8.20 -15.50
C THR A 232 2.53 8.75 -14.09
N LEU A 233 1.55 9.51 -13.61
CA LEU A 233 1.43 9.96 -12.23
C LEU A 233 0.24 9.25 -11.58
N SER A 234 0.46 8.67 -10.42
CA SER A 234 -0.60 8.13 -9.57
C SER A 234 -0.50 8.78 -8.20
N SER A 235 -1.63 9.13 -7.60
CA SER A 235 -1.66 9.74 -6.28
C SER A 235 -2.85 9.21 -5.49
N VAL A 236 -2.62 8.81 -4.25
CA VAL A 236 -3.66 8.39 -3.32
C VAL A 236 -3.50 9.21 -2.04
N LEU A 237 -4.46 10.07 -1.76
CA LEU A 237 -4.55 10.82 -0.52
C LEU A 237 -5.69 10.23 0.32
N ALA A 238 -5.38 9.79 1.53
CA ALA A 238 -6.34 9.29 2.49
C ALA A 238 -6.29 10.14 3.75
N PHE A 239 -7.46 10.56 4.22
CA PHE A 239 -7.67 11.28 5.47
C PHE A 239 -8.66 10.50 6.32
N TYR A 240 -8.36 10.37 7.60
CA TYR A 240 -9.25 9.77 8.58
C TYR A 240 -9.23 10.58 9.88
N THR A 241 -10.37 10.69 10.53
CA THR A 241 -10.49 11.24 11.87
C THR A 241 -11.54 10.46 12.68
N ASP A 242 -11.21 10.16 13.92
CA ASP A 242 -12.16 9.67 14.94
C ASP A 242 -12.66 10.81 15.84
N TYR A 243 -12.48 12.06 15.40
CA TYR A 243 -12.78 13.30 16.11
C TYR A 243 -11.91 13.57 17.35
N LYS A 244 -10.97 12.69 17.69
CA LYS A 244 -9.95 12.86 18.72
C LYS A 244 -8.58 13.07 18.09
N GLY A 245 -8.33 12.38 16.97
CA GLY A 245 -7.10 12.44 16.21
C GLY A 245 -7.36 12.58 14.71
N ILE A 246 -6.31 12.92 13.99
CA ILE A 246 -6.29 13.09 12.54
C ILE A 246 -5.15 12.27 11.99
N GLU A 247 -5.44 11.45 10.99
CA GLU A 247 -4.45 10.72 10.20
C GLU A 247 -4.56 11.15 8.73
N VAL A 248 -3.43 11.42 8.11
CA VAL A 248 -3.33 11.72 6.67
C VAL A 248 -2.21 10.86 6.10
N ASP A 249 -2.55 10.04 5.13
CA ASP A 249 -1.59 9.26 4.35
C ASP A 249 -1.66 9.71 2.89
N TRP A 250 -0.52 10.08 2.32
CA TRP A 250 -0.45 10.49 0.94
C TRP A 250 0.64 9.71 0.20
N GLU A 251 0.25 8.95 -0.78
CA GLU A 251 1.16 8.26 -1.69
C GLU A 251 1.14 8.96 -3.06
N ILE A 252 2.31 9.33 -3.54
CA ILE A 252 2.52 9.95 -4.86
C ILE A 252 3.53 9.09 -5.60
N VAL A 253 3.18 8.57 -6.77
CA VAL A 253 4.05 7.70 -7.57
C VAL A 253 4.16 8.25 -8.98
N GLY A 254 5.37 8.61 -9.38
CA GLY A 254 5.73 8.94 -10.75
C GLY A 254 6.44 7.76 -11.41
N ASP A 255 5.87 7.23 -12.47
CA ASP A 255 6.48 6.19 -13.31
C ASP A 255 6.99 6.81 -14.62
N PHE A 256 8.28 6.62 -14.90
CA PHE A 256 8.96 7.09 -16.10
C PHE A 256 9.45 5.90 -16.90
N LYS A 257 8.74 5.54 -17.94
CA LYS A 257 9.05 4.41 -18.82
C LYS A 257 10.22 4.75 -19.73
N LEU A 258 11.37 4.17 -19.47
CA LEU A 258 12.60 4.40 -20.23
C LEU A 258 12.67 3.48 -21.45
N TYR A 259 12.10 2.28 -21.33
CA TYR A 259 11.98 1.29 -22.40
C TYR A 259 10.72 0.45 -22.16
N LYS A 260 10.36 -0.45 -23.10
CA LYS A 260 9.12 -1.27 -23.06
C LYS A 260 8.82 -1.91 -21.70
N TRP A 261 9.84 -2.30 -20.98
CA TRP A 261 9.78 -3.00 -19.69
C TRP A 261 10.63 -2.35 -18.60
N LEU A 262 11.47 -1.34 -18.93
CA LEU A 262 12.33 -0.64 -17.98
C LEU A 262 11.69 0.67 -17.55
N THR A 263 11.50 0.85 -16.26
CA THR A 263 10.83 2.01 -15.66
C THR A 263 11.67 2.56 -14.51
N ALA A 264 11.90 3.87 -14.52
CA ALA A 264 12.32 4.58 -13.33
C ALA A 264 11.07 4.99 -12.54
N ARG A 265 11.09 4.79 -11.22
CA ARG A 265 9.98 5.14 -10.33
C ARG A 265 10.45 6.05 -9.22
N VAL A 266 9.67 7.09 -8.97
CA VAL A 266 9.79 7.96 -7.80
C VAL A 266 8.52 7.82 -6.98
N SER A 267 8.65 7.43 -5.71
CA SER A 267 7.54 7.33 -4.77
C SER A 267 7.78 8.24 -3.58
N LEU A 268 6.80 9.07 -3.25
CA LEU A 268 6.83 9.97 -2.10
C LEU A 268 5.63 9.61 -1.21
N ASN A 269 5.89 9.41 0.08
CA ASN A 269 4.88 9.03 1.06
C ASN A 269 4.93 9.96 2.28
N PRO A 270 4.42 11.20 2.19
CA PRO A 270 4.20 12.02 3.36
C PRO A 270 3.02 11.47 4.17
N ARG A 271 3.20 11.42 5.48
CA ARG A 271 2.17 11.00 6.44
C ARG A 271 2.11 11.98 7.59
N TYR A 272 0.91 12.26 8.06
CA TYR A 272 0.65 12.97 9.30
C TYR A 272 -0.23 12.13 10.22
N ASP A 273 0.17 12.00 11.48
CA ASP A 273 -0.61 11.32 12.50
C ASP A 273 -0.55 12.12 13.79
N SER A 274 -1.67 12.72 14.18
CA SER A 274 -1.76 13.56 15.36
C SER A 274 -1.65 12.79 16.68
N THR A 275 -1.79 11.47 16.63
CA THR A 275 -1.78 10.59 17.80
C THR A 275 -0.38 10.05 18.13
N VAL A 276 0.58 10.22 17.23
CA VAL A 276 1.95 9.74 17.39
C VAL A 276 2.83 10.88 17.90
N GLY A 277 3.52 10.66 19.05
CA GLY A 277 4.47 11.56 19.62
C GLY A 277 3.89 12.91 20.11
N GLU A 278 4.75 13.77 20.67
CA GLU A 278 4.34 15.09 21.21
C GLU A 278 4.66 16.26 20.27
N GLY A 279 5.73 16.14 19.48
CA GLY A 279 6.23 17.18 18.59
C GLY A 279 5.76 17.08 17.15
N TRP A 280 5.80 18.19 16.41
CA TRP A 280 5.51 18.21 14.96
C TRP A 280 6.41 17.24 14.18
N ASN A 281 7.69 17.14 14.56
CA ASN A 281 8.66 16.26 13.90
C ASN A 281 8.36 14.78 14.08
N GLU A 282 7.59 14.41 15.10
CA GLU A 282 7.18 13.02 15.33
C GLU A 282 5.87 12.71 14.60
N LYS A 283 4.98 13.70 14.48
CA LYS A 283 3.67 13.58 13.81
C LYS A 283 3.76 13.57 12.30
N ILE A 284 4.77 14.26 11.73
CA ILE A 284 5.02 14.29 10.29
C ILE A 284 6.09 13.25 9.97
N GLN A 285 5.73 12.30 9.15
CA GLN A 285 6.60 11.23 8.67
C GLN A 285 6.73 11.35 7.16
N PHE A 286 7.91 11.04 6.62
CA PHE A 286 8.16 11.10 5.20
C PHE A 286 9.02 9.91 4.77
N LYS A 287 8.56 9.20 3.73
CA LYS A 287 9.33 8.14 3.08
C LYS A 287 9.42 8.47 1.60
N GLU A 288 10.62 8.43 1.05
CA GLU A 288 10.85 8.51 -0.39
C GLU A 288 11.52 7.23 -0.88
N PHE A 289 11.25 6.91 -2.13
CA PHE A 289 11.90 5.78 -2.78
C PHE A 289 12.09 6.10 -4.26
N VAL A 290 13.34 6.07 -4.72
CA VAL A 290 13.72 6.26 -6.12
C VAL A 290 14.37 4.97 -6.60
N SER A 291 13.85 4.40 -7.67
CA SER A 291 14.28 3.10 -8.15
C SER A 291 14.28 2.98 -9.67
N LEU A 292 15.05 2.03 -10.15
CA LEU A 292 15.04 1.55 -11.52
C LEU A 292 14.63 0.08 -11.51
N GLY A 293 13.72 -0.31 -12.40
CA GLY A 293 13.23 -1.68 -12.38
C GLY A 293 12.42 -2.08 -13.59
N LEU A 294 11.90 -3.29 -13.51
CA LEU A 294 11.03 -3.87 -14.52
C LEU A 294 9.59 -3.64 -14.10
N ALA A 295 8.76 -3.16 -15.03
CA ALA A 295 7.33 -3.04 -14.82
C ALA A 295 6.58 -3.55 -16.06
N TYR A 296 5.53 -4.31 -15.84
CA TYR A 296 4.69 -4.83 -16.91
C TYR A 296 3.22 -4.82 -16.49
N ARG A 297 2.35 -4.33 -17.39
CA ARG A 297 0.90 -4.28 -17.21
C ARG A 297 0.21 -5.22 -18.17
N PHE A 298 -0.69 -6.04 -17.63
CA PHE A 298 -1.68 -6.81 -18.37
C PHE A 298 -3.06 -6.21 -18.09
N GLU A 299 -3.79 -5.82 -19.15
CA GLU A 299 -5.14 -5.25 -19.02
C GLU A 299 -6.04 -5.92 -20.07
N LYS A 300 -7.31 -6.24 -19.67
CA LYS A 300 -8.33 -6.84 -20.52
C LYS A 300 -9.71 -6.24 -20.23
#